data_254566774cbe66e83be512e95fbfe951
#
_entry.id   254566774cbe66e83be512e95fbfe951
#
_cell.length_a   1.000
_cell.length_b   1.000
_cell.length_c   1.000
_cell.angle_alpha   90.00
_cell.angle_beta   90.00
_cell.angle_gamma   90.00
#
_symmetry.space_group_name_H-M   'P 1'
#
loop_
_entity.id
_entity.type
_entity.pdbx_description
1 polymer ?
#
loop_
_entity_poly.entity_id
_entity_poly.type
_entity_poly.pdbx_seq_one_letter_code
_entity_poly.pdbx_strand_id
1 'polypeptide(L)'
;MTTSWWLGAEECYVELDSPKVSQDIIKNVEDKCNEYIRSAIPVNVKFCKANDPELDEAHTRGLPKDCMDTIRIICIGNIDENMCCGTHVSNLSQLQLIKLTGAEPGKKGKTNLKFLVGNRVTRSMQQMLDREKAITGLLKNEPNKHEELIQKLQKNLKIVNKSLQNALLELAQSEVDKIKSTVPKCKFIFMFKKESTPEFNRAIIKGLEGEGIFMFLASEETDRPKEGQIIIQGPEEHCNSLGPLITDTLKAKGAFKNGKFQGKAGDMGGINKCRKIIEDYFNNSIS
;
A
#
# COMPACT_ATOMS: atom_id res chain seq x y z
N MET A 1 -1.71 1.20 33.91
CA MET A 1 -0.47 1.88 34.32
C MET A 1 0.29 2.31 33.07
N THR A 2 0.95 3.49 33.07
CA THR A 2 1.82 3.94 31.96
C THR A 2 3.18 3.27 32.08
N THR A 3 3.65 2.61 31.02
CA THR A 3 4.95 1.91 31.03
C THR A 3 6.03 2.66 30.26
N SER A 4 5.66 3.40 29.22
CA SER A 4 6.56 4.26 28.46
C SER A 4 5.80 5.37 27.75
N TRP A 5 6.52 6.29 27.10
CA TRP A 5 5.96 7.33 26.23
C TRP A 5 6.92 7.67 25.12
N TRP A 6 6.35 8.25 24.07
CA TRP A 6 7.10 8.87 22.99
C TRP A 6 6.52 10.25 22.68
N LEU A 7 7.37 11.25 22.64
CA LEU A 7 7.01 12.65 22.34
C LEU A 7 7.70 13.05 21.03
N GLY A 8 7.07 12.70 19.91
CA GLY A 8 7.56 13.03 18.57
C GLY A 8 7.14 14.44 18.12
N ALA A 9 7.71 14.87 16.98
CA ALA A 9 7.37 16.18 16.39
C ALA A 9 5.93 16.23 15.88
N GLU A 10 5.44 15.13 15.30
CA GLU A 10 4.11 15.04 14.69
C GLU A 10 3.12 14.20 15.49
N GLU A 11 3.57 13.14 16.12
CA GLU A 11 2.75 12.22 16.88
C GLU A 11 3.36 11.95 18.25
N CYS A 12 2.50 11.84 19.27
CA CYS A 12 2.89 11.45 20.63
C CYS A 12 2.05 10.27 21.09
N TYR A 13 2.61 9.41 21.93
CA TYR A 13 1.83 8.34 22.58
C TYR A 13 2.32 8.05 23.99
N VAL A 14 1.43 7.50 24.79
CA VAL A 14 1.75 6.80 26.04
C VAL A 14 1.45 5.32 25.88
N GLU A 15 2.39 4.48 26.33
CA GLU A 15 2.22 3.04 26.36
C GLU A 15 1.55 2.63 27.67
N LEU A 16 0.42 1.98 27.57
CA LEU A 16 -0.39 1.52 28.70
C LEU A 16 -0.24 0.01 28.87
N ASP A 17 -0.11 -0.42 30.12
CA ASP A 17 -0.15 -1.84 30.51
C ASP A 17 -1.60 -2.35 30.49
N SER A 18 -2.14 -2.44 29.30
CA SER A 18 -3.50 -2.91 29.03
C SER A 18 -3.58 -3.42 27.60
N PRO A 19 -4.20 -4.55 27.33
CA PRO A 19 -4.31 -5.11 25.98
C PRO A 19 -5.26 -4.33 25.07
N LYS A 20 -6.20 -3.57 25.66
CA LYS A 20 -7.18 -2.78 24.92
C LYS A 20 -7.70 -1.61 25.75
N VAL A 21 -7.96 -0.50 25.08
CA VAL A 21 -8.66 0.67 25.64
C VAL A 21 -9.90 0.91 24.79
N SER A 22 -11.08 0.99 25.44
CA SER A 22 -12.32 1.25 24.70
C SER A 22 -12.44 2.71 24.27
N GLN A 23 -13.23 2.96 23.23
CA GLN A 23 -13.48 4.33 22.73
C GLN A 23 -14.12 5.22 23.79
N ASP A 24 -15.00 4.67 24.63
CA ASP A 24 -15.64 5.40 25.73
C ASP A 24 -14.62 5.86 26.77
N ILE A 25 -13.65 5.01 27.11
CA ILE A 25 -12.56 5.40 28.01
C ILE A 25 -11.70 6.49 27.37
N ILE A 26 -11.34 6.35 26.08
CA ILE A 26 -10.57 7.36 25.36
C ILE A 26 -11.29 8.70 25.39
N LYS A 27 -12.59 8.72 25.08
CA LYS A 27 -13.41 9.93 25.11
C LYS A 27 -13.47 10.55 26.49
N ASN A 28 -13.77 9.77 27.53
CA ASN A 28 -13.87 10.26 28.89
C ASN A 28 -12.55 10.87 29.39
N VAL A 29 -11.41 10.23 29.06
CA VAL A 29 -10.08 10.76 29.40
C VAL A 29 -9.79 12.05 28.65
N GLU A 30 -10.10 12.11 27.35
CA GLU A 30 -9.96 13.33 26.53
C GLU A 30 -10.78 14.48 27.11
N ASP A 31 -12.05 14.23 27.40
CA ASP A 31 -12.97 15.23 27.96
C ASP A 31 -12.45 15.76 29.30
N LYS A 32 -11.95 14.86 30.17
CA LYS A 32 -11.41 15.24 31.49
C LYS A 32 -10.11 16.03 31.37
N CYS A 33 -9.20 15.63 30.50
CA CYS A 33 -7.97 16.40 30.25
C CYS A 33 -8.28 17.81 29.73
N ASN A 34 -9.24 17.94 28.80
CA ASN A 34 -9.64 19.23 28.29
C ASN A 34 -10.40 20.08 29.33
N GLU A 35 -11.14 19.47 30.26
CA GLU A 35 -11.73 20.15 31.41
C GLU A 35 -10.63 20.78 32.29
N TYR A 36 -9.59 20.03 32.61
CA TYR A 36 -8.44 20.53 33.40
C TYR A 36 -7.68 21.66 32.69
N ILE A 37 -7.54 21.56 31.37
CA ILE A 37 -6.93 22.64 30.56
C ILE A 37 -7.77 23.91 30.64
N ARG A 38 -9.09 23.81 30.46
CA ARG A 38 -10.03 24.97 30.57
C ARG A 38 -10.08 25.56 31.96
N SER A 39 -9.92 24.73 32.99
CA SER A 39 -9.89 25.18 34.39
C SER A 39 -8.59 25.90 34.77
N ALA A 40 -7.62 26.00 33.81
CA ALA A 40 -6.37 26.70 34.00
C ALA A 40 -5.63 26.27 35.28
N ILE A 41 -5.54 24.95 35.52
CA ILE A 41 -4.92 24.38 36.70
C ILE A 41 -3.43 24.74 36.73
N PRO A 42 -2.90 25.28 37.85
CA PRO A 42 -1.48 25.64 37.95
C PRO A 42 -0.58 24.40 37.99
N VAL A 43 0.60 24.54 37.39
CA VAL A 43 1.67 23.56 37.44
C VAL A 43 2.85 24.16 38.17
N ASN A 44 3.11 23.66 39.37
CA ASN A 44 4.11 24.17 40.28
C ASN A 44 5.34 23.23 40.34
N VAL A 45 6.47 23.81 40.68
CA VAL A 45 7.71 23.06 40.96
C VAL A 45 7.97 23.10 42.45
N LYS A 46 8.13 21.91 43.03
CA LYS A 46 8.52 21.72 44.42
C LYS A 46 9.89 21.03 44.48
N PHE A 47 10.66 21.39 45.48
CA PHE A 47 11.94 20.75 45.71
C PHE A 47 11.92 20.11 47.10
N CYS A 48 12.18 18.80 47.17
CA CYS A 48 12.20 18.01 48.39
C CYS A 48 13.59 17.42 48.62
N LYS A 49 13.95 17.14 49.89
CA LYS A 49 15.17 16.42 50.23
C LYS A 49 14.97 14.91 50.00
N ALA A 50 16.04 14.18 49.72
CA ALA A 50 15.99 12.75 49.43
C ALA A 50 15.34 11.86 50.52
N ASN A 51 15.22 12.33 51.75
CA ASN A 51 14.59 11.63 52.87
C ASN A 51 13.24 12.21 53.28
N ASP A 52 12.59 13.01 52.44
CA ASP A 52 11.33 13.67 52.75
C ASP A 52 10.18 12.62 52.59
N PRO A 53 9.28 12.46 53.59
CA PRO A 53 8.15 11.54 53.47
C PRO A 53 7.21 11.84 52.28
N GLU A 54 7.17 13.10 51.82
CA GLU A 54 6.36 13.50 50.66
C GLU A 54 6.82 12.84 49.33
N LEU A 55 8.05 12.28 49.30
CA LEU A 55 8.53 11.53 48.11
C LEU A 55 7.85 10.17 47.92
N ASP A 56 7.33 9.60 49.01
CA ASP A 56 6.62 8.29 48.93
C ASP A 56 5.29 8.41 48.22
N GLU A 57 4.67 9.61 48.21
CA GLU A 57 3.42 9.90 47.53
C GLU A 57 3.59 10.30 46.05
N ALA A 58 4.80 10.79 45.70
CA ALA A 58 5.06 11.26 44.32
C ALA A 58 5.33 10.07 43.37
N HIS A 59 4.70 10.12 42.18
CA HIS A 59 4.96 9.12 41.14
C HIS A 59 6.43 9.19 40.67
N THR A 60 7.14 8.06 40.79
CA THR A 60 8.54 7.95 40.37
C THR A 60 8.79 6.63 39.64
N ARG A 61 9.79 6.64 38.73
CA ARG A 61 10.35 5.43 38.10
C ARG A 61 11.57 4.90 38.85
N GLY A 62 11.81 5.37 40.02
CA GLY A 62 13.01 5.17 40.85
C GLY A 62 13.93 6.37 40.85
N LEU A 63 14.58 6.59 41.97
CA LEU A 63 15.60 7.65 42.11
C LEU A 63 16.86 7.24 41.35
N PRO A 64 17.52 8.14 40.60
CA PRO A 64 18.87 7.91 40.11
C PRO A 64 19.81 7.58 41.27
N LYS A 65 20.72 6.64 41.09
CA LYS A 65 21.67 6.21 42.14
C LYS A 65 22.60 7.34 42.63
N ASP A 66 22.74 8.39 41.83
CA ASP A 66 23.60 9.56 42.07
C ASP A 66 22.77 10.80 42.47
N CYS A 67 21.53 10.63 42.92
CA CYS A 67 20.67 11.73 43.29
C CYS A 67 21.15 12.34 44.63
N MET A 68 21.87 13.43 44.55
CA MET A 68 22.31 14.18 45.69
C MET A 68 21.25 15.21 46.11
N ASP A 69 20.89 15.19 47.36
CA ASP A 69 20.27 16.20 48.21
C ASP A 69 18.93 16.84 47.81
N THR A 70 18.61 17.08 46.53
CA THR A 70 17.40 17.80 46.18
C THR A 70 16.69 17.16 45.00
N ILE A 71 15.43 16.74 45.20
CA ILE A 71 14.58 16.11 44.19
C ILE A 71 13.56 17.12 43.70
N ARG A 72 13.42 17.27 42.37
CA ARG A 72 12.45 18.15 41.75
C ARG A 72 11.17 17.40 41.45
N ILE A 73 10.05 17.89 42.00
CA ILE A 73 8.70 17.38 41.82
C ILE A 73 7.86 18.38 41.02
N ILE A 74 7.13 17.93 40.06
CA ILE A 74 6.12 18.69 39.29
C ILE A 74 4.77 18.37 39.86
N CYS A 75 4.10 19.39 40.43
CA CYS A 75 2.78 19.28 41.00
C CYS A 75 1.75 19.90 40.04
N ILE A 76 0.81 19.11 39.55
CA ILE A 76 -0.28 19.54 38.64
C ILE A 76 -1.55 19.74 39.48
N GLY A 77 -1.67 20.91 40.10
CA GLY A 77 -2.75 21.16 41.06
C GLY A 77 -2.83 20.06 42.11
N ASN A 78 -4.04 19.54 42.34
CA ASN A 78 -4.30 18.37 43.20
C ASN A 78 -4.52 17.08 42.36
N ILE A 79 -4.03 17.03 41.10
CA ILE A 79 -4.30 15.92 40.19
C ILE A 79 -3.20 14.89 40.27
N ASP A 80 -1.94 15.34 40.23
CA ASP A 80 -0.79 14.45 40.14
C ASP A 80 0.52 15.13 40.57
N GLU A 81 1.42 14.36 41.16
CA GLU A 81 2.78 14.78 41.50
C GLU A 81 3.78 13.80 40.89
N ASN A 82 4.71 14.33 40.10
CA ASN A 82 5.68 13.51 39.38
C ASN A 82 7.12 14.03 39.55
N MET A 83 8.03 13.14 39.82
CA MET A 83 9.48 13.45 39.79
C MET A 83 9.91 13.63 38.33
N CYS A 84 10.25 14.85 37.94
CA CYS A 84 10.70 15.15 36.59
C CYS A 84 11.66 16.33 36.51
N CYS A 85 12.80 16.15 35.81
CA CYS A 85 13.78 17.17 35.56
C CYS A 85 13.55 17.99 34.28
N GLY A 86 12.58 17.59 33.46
CA GLY A 86 12.24 18.24 32.18
C GLY A 86 11.58 19.61 32.34
N THR A 87 11.41 20.31 31.22
CA THR A 87 10.66 21.59 31.18
C THR A 87 9.15 21.30 31.16
N HIS A 88 8.37 22.13 31.85
CA HIS A 88 6.93 22.02 31.95
C HIS A 88 6.28 23.39 31.76
N VAL A 89 5.03 23.38 31.33
CA VAL A 89 4.17 24.58 31.38
C VAL A 89 3.94 25.00 32.83
N SER A 90 3.69 26.27 33.09
CA SER A 90 3.34 26.77 34.42
C SER A 90 1.84 26.72 34.70
N ASN A 91 1.04 26.47 33.67
CA ASN A 91 -0.42 26.36 33.75
C ASN A 91 -0.94 25.47 32.63
N LEU A 92 -1.91 24.59 32.91
CA LEU A 92 -2.45 23.68 31.91
C LEU A 92 -3.11 24.39 30.73
N SER A 93 -3.64 25.62 30.92
CA SER A 93 -4.23 26.41 29.83
C SER A 93 -3.26 26.69 28.68
N GLN A 94 -1.96 26.68 28.92
CA GLN A 94 -0.92 26.84 27.89
C GLN A 94 -0.89 25.68 26.91
N LEU A 95 -1.45 24.52 27.25
CA LEU A 95 -1.61 23.37 26.35
C LEU A 95 -2.74 23.61 25.31
N GLN A 96 -3.64 24.54 25.57
CA GLN A 96 -4.78 24.92 24.72
C GLN A 96 -5.81 23.82 24.55
N LEU A 97 -5.40 22.69 23.97
CA LEU A 97 -6.26 21.55 23.67
C LEU A 97 -5.44 20.27 23.61
N ILE A 98 -6.00 19.16 24.08
CA ILE A 98 -5.49 17.81 23.82
C ILE A 98 -6.53 17.03 23.01
N LYS A 99 -6.05 16.28 22.02
CA LYS A 99 -6.83 15.34 21.22
C LYS A 99 -6.23 13.96 21.31
N LEU A 100 -7.00 12.99 21.78
CA LEU A 100 -6.63 11.58 21.71
C LEU A 100 -7.01 11.03 20.33
N THR A 101 -6.01 10.67 19.52
CA THR A 101 -6.23 10.30 18.11
C THR A 101 -6.55 8.83 17.93
N GLY A 102 -6.37 8.02 18.97
CA GLY A 102 -6.71 6.61 18.96
C GLY A 102 -5.80 5.77 19.86
N ALA A 103 -6.09 4.48 19.90
CA ALA A 103 -5.30 3.50 20.60
C ALA A 103 -4.90 2.36 19.62
N GLU A 104 -3.62 2.04 19.58
CA GLU A 104 -3.07 0.99 18.73
C GLU A 104 -2.41 -0.11 19.57
N PRO A 105 -2.43 -1.36 19.09
CA PRO A 105 -1.72 -2.44 19.76
C PRO A 105 -0.22 -2.14 19.87
N GLY A 106 0.30 -2.21 21.08
CA GLY A 106 1.73 -2.12 21.38
C GLY A 106 2.39 -3.50 21.46
N LYS A 107 3.64 -3.53 21.89
CA LYS A 107 4.37 -4.81 22.10
C LYS A 107 3.90 -5.50 23.37
N LYS A 108 3.98 -6.84 23.40
CA LYS A 108 3.70 -7.68 24.59
C LYS A 108 2.32 -7.45 25.23
N GLY A 109 1.27 -7.27 24.39
CA GLY A 109 -0.10 -7.10 24.91
C GLY A 109 -0.38 -5.74 25.55
N LYS A 110 0.42 -4.73 25.27
CA LYS A 110 0.20 -3.34 25.71
C LYS A 110 -0.54 -2.54 24.64
N THR A 111 -0.94 -1.32 24.99
CA THR A 111 -1.64 -0.39 24.09
C THR A 111 -0.92 0.95 24.05
N ASN A 112 -0.69 1.47 22.86
CA ASN A 112 -0.20 2.84 22.63
C ASN A 112 -1.39 3.78 22.46
N LEU A 113 -1.65 4.63 23.43
CA LEU A 113 -2.65 5.69 23.36
C LEU A 113 -2.00 6.93 22.73
N LYS A 114 -2.42 7.25 21.51
CA LYS A 114 -1.88 8.36 20.72
C LYS A 114 -2.59 9.66 21.03
N PHE A 115 -1.84 10.76 21.01
CA PHE A 115 -2.38 12.07 21.32
C PHE A 115 -1.63 13.21 20.62
N LEU A 116 -2.32 14.32 20.46
CA LEU A 116 -1.82 15.60 19.98
C LEU A 116 -2.17 16.69 20.97
N VAL A 117 -1.34 17.75 21.08
CA VAL A 117 -1.54 18.87 22.00
C VAL A 117 -1.25 20.18 21.27
N GLY A 118 -2.07 21.19 21.55
CA GLY A 118 -1.89 22.57 21.10
C GLY A 118 -1.85 22.69 19.57
N ASN A 119 -0.89 23.44 19.05
CA ASN A 119 -0.75 23.69 17.60
C ASN A 119 -0.61 22.42 16.73
N ARG A 120 -0.30 21.27 17.32
CA ARG A 120 -0.30 20.02 16.56
C ARG A 120 -1.72 19.58 16.19
N VAL A 121 -2.70 19.85 17.06
CA VAL A 121 -4.12 19.58 16.78
C VAL A 121 -4.61 20.45 15.62
N THR A 122 -4.33 21.75 15.66
CA THR A 122 -4.75 22.68 14.58
C THR A 122 -4.06 22.37 13.26
N ARG A 123 -2.78 22.00 13.28
CA ARG A 123 -2.07 21.54 12.08
C ARG A 123 -2.68 20.27 11.48
N SER A 124 -2.95 19.27 12.31
CA SER A 124 -3.60 18.04 11.88
C SER A 124 -5.00 18.30 11.30
N MET A 125 -5.76 19.17 11.92
CA MET A 125 -7.09 19.60 11.43
C MET A 125 -6.96 20.29 10.05
N GLN A 126 -6.00 21.21 9.89
CA GLN A 126 -5.79 21.87 8.59
C GLN A 126 -5.45 20.85 7.49
N GLN A 127 -4.58 19.89 7.77
CA GLN A 127 -4.25 18.83 6.82
C GLN A 127 -5.45 17.94 6.46
N MET A 128 -6.35 17.70 7.42
CA MET A 128 -7.60 16.96 7.15
C MET A 128 -8.52 17.76 6.24
N LEU A 129 -8.69 19.06 6.49
CA LEU A 129 -9.50 19.96 5.66
C LEU A 129 -8.94 20.07 4.22
N ASP A 130 -7.64 20.14 4.07
CA ASP A 130 -7.00 20.22 2.75
C ASP A 130 -7.21 18.92 1.95
N ARG A 131 -7.11 17.76 2.61
CA ARG A 131 -7.41 16.46 1.99
C ARG A 131 -8.89 16.34 1.61
N GLU A 132 -9.80 16.79 2.48
CA GLU A 132 -11.24 16.78 2.19
C GLU A 132 -11.57 17.66 0.99
N LYS A 133 -11.00 18.86 0.91
CA LYS A 133 -11.13 19.75 -0.26
C LYS A 133 -10.61 19.08 -1.54
N ALA A 134 -9.46 18.42 -1.48
CA ALA A 134 -8.90 17.71 -2.63
C ALA A 134 -9.83 16.58 -3.11
N ILE A 135 -10.37 15.77 -2.18
CA ILE A 135 -11.32 14.71 -2.51
C ILE A 135 -12.62 15.28 -3.08
N THR A 136 -13.14 16.36 -2.49
CA THR A 136 -14.31 17.08 -2.99
C THR A 136 -14.07 17.57 -4.43
N GLY A 137 -12.89 18.09 -4.73
CA GLY A 137 -12.50 18.51 -6.08
C GLY A 137 -12.46 17.36 -7.10
N LEU A 138 -12.02 16.18 -6.68
CA LEU A 138 -11.97 14.99 -7.53
C LEU A 138 -13.36 14.39 -7.77
N LEU A 139 -14.15 14.23 -6.70
CA LEU A 139 -15.47 13.61 -6.75
C LEU A 139 -16.58 14.58 -7.17
N LYS A 140 -16.32 15.89 -7.13
CA LYS A 140 -17.28 16.98 -7.45
C LYS A 140 -18.60 16.82 -6.70
N ASN A 141 -18.51 16.45 -5.42
CA ASN A 141 -19.67 16.21 -4.57
C ASN A 141 -19.36 16.54 -3.10
N GLU A 142 -20.40 16.66 -2.28
CA GLU A 142 -20.27 16.98 -0.85
C GLU A 142 -19.52 15.89 -0.06
N PRO A 143 -18.80 16.26 1.02
CA PRO A 143 -18.01 15.32 1.84
C PRO A 143 -18.79 14.10 2.36
N ASN A 144 -20.04 14.29 2.76
CA ASN A 144 -20.90 13.23 3.27
C ASN A 144 -21.25 12.15 2.25
N LYS A 145 -21.03 12.41 0.95
CA LYS A 145 -21.25 11.45 -0.17
C LYS A 145 -19.97 10.82 -0.68
N HIS A 146 -18.80 11.22 -0.18
CA HIS A 146 -17.51 10.73 -0.70
C HIS A 146 -17.39 9.21 -0.58
N GLU A 147 -17.76 8.65 0.57
CA GLU A 147 -17.67 7.21 0.80
C GLU A 147 -18.55 6.42 -0.19
N GLU A 148 -19.82 6.81 -0.33
CA GLU A 148 -20.77 6.18 -1.27
C GLU A 148 -20.24 6.24 -2.71
N LEU A 149 -19.73 7.40 -3.12
CA LEU A 149 -19.20 7.59 -4.47
C LEU A 149 -17.96 6.75 -4.73
N ILE A 150 -17.03 6.66 -3.77
CA ILE A 150 -15.84 5.82 -3.89
C ILE A 150 -16.25 4.35 -4.01
N GLN A 151 -17.18 3.87 -3.19
CA GLN A 151 -17.70 2.51 -3.28
C GLN A 151 -18.35 2.23 -4.64
N LYS A 152 -19.13 3.19 -5.15
CA LYS A 152 -19.75 3.11 -6.48
C LYS A 152 -18.70 3.05 -7.60
N LEU A 153 -17.68 3.90 -7.54
CA LEU A 153 -16.57 3.90 -8.51
C LEU A 153 -15.82 2.57 -8.49
N GLN A 154 -15.50 2.03 -7.32
CA GLN A 154 -14.85 0.73 -7.18
C GLN A 154 -15.69 -0.41 -7.74
N LYS A 155 -17.02 -0.39 -7.47
CA LYS A 155 -17.96 -1.38 -8.02
C LYS A 155 -18.04 -1.29 -9.54
N ASN A 156 -18.15 -0.08 -10.08
CA ASN A 156 -18.20 0.14 -11.52
C ASN A 156 -16.90 -0.32 -12.20
N LEU A 157 -15.75 0.02 -11.65
CA LEU A 157 -14.45 -0.43 -12.16
C LEU A 157 -14.36 -1.97 -12.21
N LYS A 158 -14.84 -2.65 -11.16
CA LYS A 158 -14.88 -4.12 -11.12
C LYS A 158 -15.81 -4.69 -12.20
N ILE A 159 -16.97 -4.08 -12.42
CA ILE A 159 -17.92 -4.50 -13.46
C ILE A 159 -17.30 -4.30 -14.86
N VAL A 160 -16.74 -3.11 -15.13
CA VAL A 160 -16.13 -2.80 -16.42
C VAL A 160 -14.96 -3.73 -16.72
N ASN A 161 -14.09 -3.99 -15.75
CA ASN A 161 -12.98 -4.93 -15.92
C ASN A 161 -13.47 -6.36 -16.24
N LYS A 162 -14.53 -6.81 -15.57
CA LYS A 162 -15.14 -8.12 -15.86
C LYS A 162 -15.73 -8.17 -17.27
N SER A 163 -16.44 -7.12 -17.67
CA SER A 163 -17.02 -7.03 -19.03
C SER A 163 -15.94 -7.00 -20.10
N LEU A 164 -14.85 -6.25 -19.87
CA LEU A 164 -13.68 -6.24 -20.77
C LEU A 164 -13.07 -7.64 -20.89
N GLN A 165 -12.87 -8.34 -19.78
CA GLN A 165 -12.33 -9.71 -19.80
C GLN A 165 -13.23 -10.64 -20.60
N ASN A 166 -14.55 -10.59 -20.42
CA ASN A 166 -15.49 -11.43 -21.17
C ASN A 166 -15.40 -11.12 -22.68
N ALA A 167 -15.42 -9.86 -23.07
CA ALA A 167 -15.31 -9.46 -24.48
C ALA A 167 -13.96 -9.92 -25.10
N LEU A 168 -12.86 -9.86 -24.36
CA LEU A 168 -11.57 -10.36 -24.81
C LEU A 168 -11.56 -11.89 -24.97
N LEU A 169 -12.26 -12.62 -24.11
CA LEU A 169 -12.40 -14.09 -24.24
C LEU A 169 -13.26 -14.46 -25.46
N GLU A 170 -14.36 -13.75 -25.70
CA GLU A 170 -15.17 -13.94 -26.91
C GLU A 170 -14.38 -13.64 -28.18
N LEU A 171 -13.59 -12.56 -28.17
CA LEU A 171 -12.71 -12.23 -29.28
C LEU A 171 -11.64 -13.33 -29.49
N ALA A 172 -11.05 -13.85 -28.41
CA ALA A 172 -10.09 -14.94 -28.49
C ALA A 172 -10.71 -16.19 -29.11
N GLN A 173 -11.92 -16.54 -28.70
CA GLN A 173 -12.63 -17.68 -29.27
C GLN A 173 -12.93 -17.49 -30.78
N SER A 174 -13.39 -16.30 -31.17
CA SER A 174 -13.61 -15.98 -32.59
C SER A 174 -12.33 -16.11 -33.43
N GLU A 175 -11.17 -15.66 -32.89
CA GLU A 175 -9.89 -15.82 -33.59
C GLU A 175 -9.48 -17.31 -33.69
N VAL A 176 -9.68 -18.09 -32.63
CA VAL A 176 -9.42 -19.54 -32.63
C VAL A 176 -10.26 -20.23 -33.70
N ASP A 177 -11.58 -19.91 -33.79
CA ASP A 177 -12.49 -20.52 -34.75
C ASP A 177 -12.10 -20.16 -36.20
N LYS A 178 -11.70 -18.93 -36.46
CA LYS A 178 -11.18 -18.50 -37.77
C LYS A 178 -9.92 -19.30 -38.16
N ILE A 179 -8.98 -19.44 -37.24
CA ILE A 179 -7.74 -20.17 -37.49
C ILE A 179 -8.04 -21.64 -37.80
N LYS A 180 -8.93 -22.28 -37.03
CA LYS A 180 -9.32 -23.66 -37.24
C LYS A 180 -10.04 -23.91 -38.56
N SER A 181 -10.83 -22.93 -39.04
CA SER A 181 -11.54 -23.01 -40.30
C SER A 181 -10.68 -22.72 -41.54
N THR A 182 -9.45 -22.26 -41.38
CA THR A 182 -8.54 -21.94 -42.48
C THR A 182 -8.03 -23.23 -43.15
N VAL A 183 -8.19 -23.31 -44.50
CA VAL A 183 -7.71 -24.44 -45.33
C VAL A 183 -6.79 -23.87 -46.42
N PRO A 184 -5.54 -24.38 -46.60
CA PRO A 184 -4.90 -25.44 -45.80
C PRO A 184 -4.60 -25.04 -44.37
N LYS A 185 -4.42 -26.04 -43.48
CA LYS A 185 -4.15 -25.78 -42.06
C LYS A 185 -2.94 -24.84 -41.87
N CYS A 186 -3.14 -23.85 -41.04
CA CYS A 186 -2.11 -22.87 -40.68
C CYS A 186 -0.97 -23.55 -39.94
N LYS A 187 0.28 -23.35 -40.39
CA LYS A 187 1.45 -23.95 -39.75
C LYS A 187 1.95 -23.11 -38.56
N PHE A 188 1.77 -21.81 -38.64
CA PHE A 188 2.16 -20.89 -37.56
C PHE A 188 1.17 -19.74 -37.42
N ILE A 189 1.19 -19.13 -36.25
CA ILE A 189 0.45 -17.90 -35.92
C ILE A 189 1.43 -16.88 -35.39
N PHE A 190 1.38 -15.71 -35.97
CA PHE A 190 2.05 -14.52 -35.50
C PHE A 190 0.99 -13.50 -35.10
N MET A 191 0.83 -13.27 -33.76
CA MET A 191 -0.12 -12.31 -33.23
C MET A 191 0.61 -11.27 -32.40
N PHE A 192 0.49 -10.02 -32.81
CA PHE A 192 0.96 -8.87 -32.08
C PHE A 192 -0.23 -7.94 -31.81
N LYS A 193 -0.51 -7.71 -30.54
CA LYS A 193 -1.57 -6.78 -30.08
C LYS A 193 -0.97 -5.80 -29.09
N LYS A 194 -1.20 -4.49 -29.28
CA LYS A 194 -0.74 -3.46 -28.36
C LYS A 194 -1.31 -3.65 -26.95
N GLU A 195 -2.57 -4.07 -26.88
CA GLU A 195 -3.26 -4.31 -25.62
C GLU A 195 -3.76 -5.74 -25.63
N SER A 196 -3.03 -6.63 -24.99
CA SER A 196 -3.43 -8.02 -24.80
C SER A 196 -3.34 -8.39 -23.33
N THR A 197 -4.35 -9.08 -22.83
CA THR A 197 -4.34 -9.58 -21.46
C THR A 197 -3.75 -11.00 -21.41
N PRO A 198 -3.17 -11.41 -20.28
CA PRO A 198 -2.73 -12.79 -20.10
C PRO A 198 -3.85 -13.81 -20.32
N GLU A 199 -5.09 -13.44 -19.99
CA GLU A 199 -6.30 -14.27 -20.19
C GLU A 199 -6.59 -14.48 -21.66
N PHE A 200 -6.54 -13.43 -22.48
CA PHE A 200 -6.70 -13.53 -23.93
C PHE A 200 -5.66 -14.47 -24.54
N ASN A 201 -4.39 -14.27 -24.20
CA ASN A 201 -3.32 -15.10 -24.73
C ASN A 201 -3.47 -16.58 -24.32
N ARG A 202 -3.87 -16.83 -23.05
CA ARG A 202 -4.17 -18.19 -22.58
C ARG A 202 -5.35 -18.82 -23.32
N ALA A 203 -6.37 -18.04 -23.62
CA ALA A 203 -7.53 -18.54 -24.36
C ALA A 203 -7.17 -18.98 -25.80
N ILE A 204 -6.36 -18.16 -26.50
CA ILE A 204 -5.82 -18.54 -27.83
C ILE A 204 -5.00 -19.84 -27.74
N ILE A 205 -4.06 -19.89 -26.80
CA ILE A 205 -3.19 -21.05 -26.63
C ILE A 205 -4.01 -22.31 -26.36
N LYS A 206 -4.93 -22.24 -25.40
CA LYS A 206 -5.79 -23.36 -25.01
C LYS A 206 -6.73 -23.78 -26.16
N GLY A 207 -7.25 -22.81 -26.90
CA GLY A 207 -8.15 -23.08 -28.02
C GLY A 207 -7.43 -23.78 -29.19
N LEU A 208 -6.14 -23.60 -29.35
CA LEU A 208 -5.33 -24.20 -30.43
C LEU A 208 -4.43 -25.35 -29.95
N GLU A 209 -4.60 -25.79 -28.71
CA GLU A 209 -3.85 -26.91 -28.15
C GLU A 209 -4.14 -28.19 -28.95
N GLY A 210 -3.08 -28.95 -29.31
CA GLY A 210 -3.20 -30.17 -30.10
C GLY A 210 -3.28 -29.98 -31.61
N GLU A 211 -3.38 -28.76 -32.14
CA GLU A 211 -3.42 -28.52 -33.61
C GLU A 211 -2.01 -28.57 -34.26
N GLY A 212 -0.94 -28.70 -33.52
CA GLY A 212 0.45 -28.75 -34.04
C GLY A 212 0.92 -27.41 -34.62
N ILE A 213 0.32 -26.30 -34.24
CA ILE A 213 0.61 -24.96 -34.76
C ILE A 213 1.68 -24.28 -33.90
N PHE A 214 2.69 -23.69 -34.56
CA PHE A 214 3.62 -22.79 -33.85
C PHE A 214 2.96 -21.44 -33.60
N MET A 215 2.96 -20.99 -32.36
CA MET A 215 2.34 -19.75 -31.92
C MET A 215 3.38 -18.77 -31.39
N PHE A 216 3.39 -17.57 -31.94
CA PHE A 216 4.08 -16.42 -31.40
C PHE A 216 3.06 -15.34 -31.04
N LEU A 217 2.90 -15.09 -29.74
CA LEU A 217 1.98 -14.08 -29.22
C LEU A 217 2.79 -12.99 -28.53
N ALA A 218 2.57 -11.74 -28.89
CA ALA A 218 3.27 -10.60 -28.33
C ALA A 218 2.33 -9.45 -28.00
N SER A 219 2.63 -8.74 -26.91
CA SER A 219 1.92 -7.52 -26.51
C SER A 219 2.90 -6.46 -26.01
N GLU A 220 2.62 -5.18 -26.27
CA GLU A 220 3.35 -4.07 -25.68
C GLU A 220 2.85 -3.76 -24.26
N GLU A 221 3.73 -3.25 -23.40
CA GLU A 221 3.31 -2.67 -22.12
C GLU A 221 2.82 -1.23 -22.36
N THR A 222 1.62 -0.90 -21.88
CA THR A 222 1.00 0.42 -22.07
C THR A 222 1.87 1.56 -21.54
N ASP A 223 2.52 1.36 -20.38
CA ASP A 223 3.38 2.36 -19.75
C ASP A 223 4.81 2.40 -20.31
N ARG A 224 5.20 1.39 -21.11
CA ARG A 224 6.55 1.22 -21.68
C ARG A 224 6.50 0.65 -23.09
N PRO A 225 6.20 1.49 -24.09
CA PRO A 225 5.94 1.02 -25.46
C PRO A 225 7.13 0.34 -26.17
N LYS A 226 8.32 0.33 -25.58
CA LYS A 226 9.48 -0.42 -26.07
C LYS A 226 9.63 -1.80 -25.42
N GLU A 227 8.91 -2.07 -24.35
CA GLU A 227 8.92 -3.34 -23.63
C GLU A 227 7.59 -4.07 -23.87
N GLY A 228 7.61 -5.40 -23.78
CA GLY A 228 6.40 -6.18 -23.97
C GLY A 228 6.50 -7.57 -23.40
N GLN A 229 5.39 -8.28 -23.44
CA GLN A 229 5.35 -9.70 -23.08
C GLN A 229 5.31 -10.53 -24.35
N ILE A 230 6.02 -11.64 -24.36
CA ILE A 230 6.00 -12.61 -25.46
C ILE A 230 5.77 -14.01 -24.94
N ILE A 231 5.01 -14.77 -25.74
CA ILE A 231 4.79 -16.20 -25.55
C ILE A 231 5.10 -16.90 -26.88
N ILE A 232 5.92 -17.92 -26.81
CA ILE A 232 6.18 -18.84 -27.91
C ILE A 232 5.70 -20.20 -27.44
N GLN A 233 4.88 -20.88 -28.23
CA GLN A 233 4.40 -22.22 -27.91
C GLN A 233 4.06 -22.99 -29.19
N GLY A 234 4.38 -24.29 -29.22
CA GLY A 234 4.11 -25.16 -30.33
C GLY A 234 4.93 -26.44 -30.27
N PRO A 235 5.09 -27.14 -31.42
CA PRO A 235 5.98 -28.30 -31.53
C PRO A 235 7.39 -27.96 -31.07
N GLU A 236 8.01 -28.84 -30.29
CA GLU A 236 9.37 -28.63 -29.70
C GLU A 236 10.42 -28.29 -30.72
N GLU A 237 10.39 -28.96 -31.87
CA GLU A 237 11.33 -28.73 -32.96
C GLU A 237 11.33 -27.27 -33.42
N HIS A 238 10.15 -26.71 -33.68
CA HIS A 238 9.99 -25.32 -34.10
C HIS A 238 10.34 -24.33 -32.97
N CYS A 239 9.98 -24.66 -31.76
CA CYS A 239 10.29 -23.81 -30.59
C CYS A 239 11.81 -23.77 -30.32
N ASN A 240 12.50 -24.88 -30.45
CA ASN A 240 13.94 -24.97 -30.27
C ASN A 240 14.72 -24.24 -31.38
N SER A 241 14.21 -24.25 -32.61
CA SER A 241 14.82 -23.55 -33.74
C SER A 241 14.56 -22.04 -33.74
N LEU A 242 13.31 -21.63 -33.57
CA LEU A 242 12.90 -20.22 -33.67
C LEU A 242 13.07 -19.47 -32.37
N GLY A 243 12.90 -20.12 -31.23
CA GLY A 243 12.91 -19.50 -29.92
C GLY A 243 14.15 -18.67 -29.64
N PRO A 244 15.37 -19.19 -29.78
CA PRO A 244 16.60 -18.43 -29.58
C PRO A 244 16.70 -17.19 -30.50
N LEU A 245 16.35 -17.32 -31.78
CA LEU A 245 16.39 -16.25 -32.76
C LEU A 245 15.42 -15.09 -32.39
N ILE A 246 14.25 -15.46 -31.95
CA ILE A 246 13.19 -14.48 -31.54
C ILE A 246 13.60 -13.80 -30.22
N THR A 247 14.07 -14.58 -29.25
CA THR A 247 14.43 -14.02 -27.93
C THR A 247 15.64 -13.08 -28.05
N ASP A 248 16.60 -13.41 -28.90
CA ASP A 248 17.77 -12.57 -29.17
C ASP A 248 17.36 -11.28 -29.90
N THR A 249 16.51 -11.39 -30.93
CA THR A 249 16.01 -10.24 -31.70
C THR A 249 15.25 -9.23 -30.83
N LEU A 250 14.46 -9.70 -29.85
CA LEU A 250 13.64 -8.85 -28.95
C LEU A 250 14.33 -8.58 -27.62
N LYS A 251 15.57 -9.05 -27.43
CA LYS A 251 16.30 -8.98 -26.16
C LYS A 251 15.46 -9.50 -25.00
N ALA A 252 14.76 -10.61 -25.24
CA ALA A 252 13.79 -11.13 -24.31
C ALA A 252 14.47 -11.91 -23.17
N LYS A 253 13.92 -11.74 -21.97
CA LYS A 253 14.32 -12.48 -20.76
C LYS A 253 13.14 -13.35 -20.31
N GLY A 254 13.37 -14.63 -20.14
CA GLY A 254 12.34 -15.58 -19.76
C GLY A 254 12.88 -17.00 -19.69
N ALA A 255 11.98 -17.97 -19.57
CA ALA A 255 12.36 -19.38 -19.47
C ALA A 255 11.68 -20.21 -20.57
N PHE A 256 12.48 -21.12 -21.17
CA PHE A 256 11.99 -22.21 -22.02
C PHE A 256 11.67 -23.43 -21.14
N LYS A 257 10.47 -23.97 -21.29
CA LYS A 257 10.06 -25.23 -20.65
C LYS A 257 9.03 -25.94 -21.52
N ASN A 258 9.30 -27.21 -21.86
CA ASN A 258 8.36 -28.11 -22.56
C ASN A 258 7.74 -27.47 -23.83
N GLY A 259 8.58 -26.98 -24.75
CA GLY A 259 8.10 -26.39 -26.02
C GLY A 259 7.38 -25.03 -25.83
N LYS A 260 7.53 -24.40 -24.67
CA LYS A 260 6.95 -23.09 -24.36
C LYS A 260 7.99 -22.15 -23.83
N PHE A 261 8.01 -20.92 -24.36
CA PHE A 261 8.70 -19.78 -23.79
C PHE A 261 7.69 -18.75 -23.33
N GLN A 262 7.89 -18.20 -22.16
CA GLN A 262 7.19 -17.03 -21.69
C GLN A 262 8.18 -16.06 -21.06
N GLY A 263 8.17 -14.82 -21.51
CA GLY A 263 9.12 -13.83 -21.05
C GLY A 263 8.75 -12.41 -21.41
N LYS A 264 9.64 -11.51 -21.02
CA LYS A 264 9.53 -10.07 -21.24
C LYS A 264 10.51 -9.68 -22.36
N ALA A 265 10.00 -9.04 -23.41
CA ALA A 265 10.81 -8.44 -24.47
C ALA A 265 11.32 -7.07 -23.99
N GLY A 266 12.63 -6.85 -24.17
CA GLY A 266 13.27 -5.56 -23.87
C GLY A 266 13.27 -4.58 -25.04
N ASP A 267 12.95 -5.05 -26.27
CA ASP A 267 12.94 -4.24 -27.48
C ASP A 267 11.89 -4.72 -28.48
N MET A 268 10.67 -4.16 -28.37
CA MET A 268 9.56 -4.48 -29.28
C MET A 268 9.75 -3.89 -30.71
N GLY A 269 10.75 -3.04 -30.94
CA GLY A 269 11.08 -2.54 -32.26
C GLY A 269 11.49 -3.66 -33.24
N GLY A 270 11.97 -4.81 -32.71
CA GLY A 270 12.32 -5.99 -33.50
C GLY A 270 11.15 -6.86 -33.97
N ILE A 271 9.90 -6.53 -33.63
CA ILE A 271 8.71 -7.37 -33.87
C ILE A 271 8.53 -7.77 -35.34
N ASN A 272 8.72 -6.80 -36.26
CA ASN A 272 8.59 -7.07 -37.71
C ASN A 272 9.73 -7.97 -38.24
N LYS A 273 10.91 -7.92 -37.63
CA LYS A 273 12.02 -8.82 -37.95
C LYS A 273 11.69 -10.25 -37.48
N CYS A 274 11.08 -10.40 -36.29
CA CYS A 274 10.62 -11.70 -35.82
C CYS A 274 9.57 -12.30 -36.73
N ARG A 275 8.63 -11.48 -37.28
CA ARG A 275 7.66 -11.96 -38.26
C ARG A 275 8.34 -12.56 -39.48
N LYS A 276 9.31 -11.84 -40.07
CA LYS A 276 10.06 -12.35 -41.23
C LYS A 276 10.81 -13.64 -40.92
N ILE A 277 11.47 -13.70 -39.77
CA ILE A 277 12.21 -14.93 -39.35
C ILE A 277 11.24 -16.13 -39.31
N ILE A 278 10.05 -15.97 -38.76
CA ILE A 278 9.03 -17.04 -38.67
C ILE A 278 8.52 -17.42 -40.08
N GLU A 279 8.16 -16.41 -40.88
CA GLU A 279 7.68 -16.62 -42.26
C GLU A 279 8.73 -17.35 -43.12
N ASP A 280 9.98 -16.92 -43.12
CA ASP A 280 11.11 -17.54 -43.86
C ASP A 280 11.34 -18.96 -43.42
N TYR A 281 11.31 -19.27 -42.15
CA TYR A 281 11.47 -20.60 -41.60
C TYR A 281 10.40 -21.58 -42.14
N PHE A 282 9.11 -21.17 -42.09
CA PHE A 282 8.04 -22.06 -42.54
C PHE A 282 7.88 -22.11 -44.05
N ASN A 283 8.35 -21.10 -44.81
CA ASN A 283 8.38 -21.12 -46.28
C ASN A 283 9.51 -22.03 -46.80
N ASN A 284 10.70 -22.01 -46.18
CA ASN A 284 11.86 -22.84 -46.56
C ASN A 284 11.70 -24.32 -46.14
N SER A 285 10.75 -24.64 -45.23
CA SER A 285 10.42 -26.01 -44.82
C SER A 285 9.43 -26.71 -45.77
N ILE A 286 9.16 -26.14 -46.95
CA ILE A 286 8.25 -26.66 -47.98
C ILE A 286 9.03 -27.19 -49.19
N SER A 287 10.36 -27.05 -49.18
CA SER A 287 11.25 -27.61 -50.23
C SER A 287 11.77 -29.01 -49.82
#